data_bdfc27cc7e1301e880b3249341790b44
#
_entry.id   bdfc27cc7e1301e880b3249341790b44
#
_cell.length_a   1.000
_cell.length_b   1.000
_cell.length_c   1.000
_cell.angle_alpha   90.00
_cell.angle_beta   90.00
_cell.angle_gamma   90.00
#
_symmetry.space_group_name_H-M   'P 1'
#
loop_
_entity.id
_entity.type
_entity.pdbx_description
1 polymer ?
#
loop_
_entity_poly.entity_id
_entity_poly.type
_entity_poly.pdbx_seq_one_letter_code
_entity_poly.pdbx_strand_id
1 'polypeptide(L)'
;SSDSSGSSSSSASATSTTGGMVKLTAIAAIRQRTGALINVRLNQFPAVTLSFNLRDGRSLADAQQAITRVSGQLHMPASITLRYQGETSAFQSATDNTLWLILAALLTMYVVLGILYESFIHPVTILSTLPSAAVGALLTLLLTGTEFSLMALIGVILLIGIVKKNAIMMIDFALEAEHKQRLCARDAIHQACLLRFRPIMMTTMAALLGALPLMLGNGSGAELRRPLGLVIVGGLIFSQVLTLFSTPVIYLWFDRLSQRNQRLWRRFGRQER
;
A
#
# COMPACT_ATOMS: atom_id res chain seq x y z
N SER A 1 41.67 41.48 -44.32
CA SER A 1 42.11 40.89 -45.58
C SER A 1 41.31 39.63 -45.84
N SER A 2 40.13 39.68 -46.59
CA SER A 2 40.08 39.49 -48.02
C SER A 2 40.60 38.13 -48.44
N ASP A 3 39.74 37.29 -48.92
CA ASP A 3 39.46 37.02 -50.32
C ASP A 3 38.48 35.81 -50.38
N SER A 4 37.32 35.97 -50.92
CA SER A 4 36.85 35.96 -52.27
C SER A 4 37.15 34.70 -53.08
N SER A 5 36.08 34.27 -53.66
CA SER A 5 35.93 33.50 -54.91
C SER A 5 36.00 32.00 -54.80
N GLY A 6 35.10 31.35 -55.43
CA GLY A 6 34.65 31.26 -56.72
C GLY A 6 33.56 30.24 -56.92
N SER A 7 32.48 30.73 -57.35
CA SER A 7 31.42 29.95 -57.94
C SER A 7 31.87 29.39 -59.28
N SER A 8 32.18 28.12 -59.35
CA SER A 8 32.25 27.43 -60.64
C SER A 8 30.92 26.64 -60.85
N SER A 9 30.06 27.31 -61.60
CA SER A 9 28.91 26.69 -62.23
C SER A 9 29.38 25.74 -63.34
N SER A 10 29.53 24.48 -63.01
CA SER A 10 29.63 23.45 -64.04
C SER A 10 28.22 23.05 -64.48
N SER A 11 27.77 23.67 -65.55
CA SER A 11 26.64 23.23 -66.36
C SER A 11 26.99 21.88 -67.00
N ALA A 12 26.65 20.79 -66.30
CA ALA A 12 26.61 19.46 -66.93
C ALA A 12 25.33 19.34 -67.74
N SER A 13 25.44 19.47 -69.06
CA SER A 13 24.44 19.08 -70.03
C SER A 13 24.20 17.56 -69.87
N ALA A 14 23.13 17.17 -69.29
CA ALA A 14 22.70 15.78 -69.24
C ALA A 14 22.02 15.43 -70.55
N THR A 15 22.69 14.63 -71.35
CA THR A 15 22.14 13.94 -72.51
C THR A 15 21.03 12.99 -72.05
N SER A 16 19.82 13.20 -72.57
CA SER A 16 18.63 12.42 -72.28
C SER A 16 18.75 11.01 -72.85
N THR A 17 19.05 10.05 -72.03
CA THR A 17 18.78 8.63 -72.29
C THR A 17 17.46 8.28 -71.63
N THR A 18 16.61 7.62 -72.34
CA THR A 18 15.23 7.21 -72.10
C THR A 18 15.02 6.54 -70.71
N GLY A 19 14.82 7.32 -69.72
CA GLY A 19 14.57 6.97 -68.35
C GLY A 19 14.79 8.27 -67.56
N GLY A 20 13.83 9.21 -67.66
CA GLY A 20 13.96 10.56 -67.13
C GLY A 20 14.29 10.58 -65.65
N MET A 21 15.56 10.79 -65.30
CA MET A 21 15.96 11.11 -63.94
C MET A 21 15.38 12.47 -63.56
N VAL A 22 14.37 12.46 -62.75
CA VAL A 22 13.76 13.66 -62.19
C VAL A 22 14.49 14.02 -60.89
N LYS A 23 14.90 15.26 -60.72
CA LYS A 23 15.48 15.70 -59.45
C LYS A 23 14.48 15.47 -58.34
N LEU A 24 14.92 14.86 -57.25
CA LEU A 24 14.06 14.57 -56.07
C LEU A 24 13.40 15.85 -55.51
N THR A 25 14.05 17.00 -55.65
CA THR A 25 13.51 18.31 -55.25
C THR A 25 12.33 18.79 -56.11
N ALA A 26 12.12 18.24 -57.28
CA ALA A 26 10.96 18.55 -58.14
C ALA A 26 9.70 17.78 -57.71
N ILE A 27 9.87 16.63 -57.01
CA ILE A 27 8.78 15.74 -56.58
C ILE A 27 8.53 15.88 -55.08
N ALA A 28 9.59 16.16 -54.28
CA ALA A 28 9.50 16.20 -52.82
C ALA A 28 10.24 17.40 -52.24
N ALA A 29 9.66 18.05 -51.28
CA ALA A 29 10.32 19.11 -50.48
C ALA A 29 11.10 18.46 -49.31
N ILE A 30 12.44 18.48 -49.44
CA ILE A 30 13.32 17.97 -48.38
C ILE A 30 13.51 19.09 -47.37
N ARG A 31 13.04 18.89 -46.14
CA ARG A 31 13.24 19.84 -45.04
C ARG A 31 13.98 19.12 -43.92
N GLN A 32 15.01 19.75 -43.41
CA GLN A 32 15.70 19.28 -42.21
C GLN A 32 14.85 19.59 -40.99
N ARG A 33 14.51 18.56 -40.19
CA ARG A 33 13.77 18.69 -38.96
C ARG A 33 14.53 18.02 -37.82
N THR A 34 14.41 18.56 -36.64
CA THR A 34 14.84 17.86 -35.44
C THR A 34 13.89 16.68 -35.19
N GLY A 35 14.42 15.48 -35.10
CA GLY A 35 13.68 14.26 -34.79
C GLY A 35 14.21 13.58 -33.53
N ALA A 36 13.45 12.66 -32.99
CA ALA A 36 13.90 11.87 -31.87
C ALA A 36 15.07 10.98 -32.28
N LEU A 37 16.19 11.10 -31.53
CA LEU A 37 17.40 10.27 -31.74
C LEU A 37 17.16 8.79 -31.42
N ILE A 38 16.19 8.51 -30.54
CA ILE A 38 15.88 7.16 -30.07
C ILE A 38 14.39 6.91 -30.25
N ASN A 39 14.03 5.85 -30.96
CA ASN A 39 12.67 5.35 -31.03
C ASN A 39 12.46 4.32 -29.93
N VAL A 40 11.83 4.73 -28.85
CA VAL A 40 11.43 3.83 -27.76
C VAL A 40 10.21 3.04 -28.21
N ARG A 41 10.25 1.73 -27.99
CA ARG A 41 9.11 0.83 -28.24
C ARG A 41 8.76 0.09 -26.96
N LEU A 42 7.46 -0.03 -26.72
CA LEU A 42 6.92 -0.83 -25.64
C LEU A 42 6.02 -1.90 -26.24
N ASN A 43 6.34 -3.19 -26.01
CA ASN A 43 5.62 -4.31 -26.62
C ASN A 43 5.45 -4.18 -28.16
N GLN A 44 6.55 -3.80 -28.85
CA GLN A 44 6.63 -3.58 -30.31
C GLN A 44 5.90 -2.33 -30.84
N PHE A 45 5.12 -1.63 -30.02
CA PHE A 45 4.49 -0.37 -30.40
C PHE A 45 5.40 0.83 -30.10
N PRO A 46 5.42 1.86 -30.97
CA PRO A 46 6.15 3.10 -30.66
C PRO A 46 5.56 3.74 -29.40
N ALA A 47 6.43 4.10 -28.48
CA ALA A 47 6.03 4.67 -27.18
C ALA A 47 6.84 5.91 -26.85
N VAL A 48 6.23 6.82 -26.12
CA VAL A 48 6.89 7.99 -25.53
C VAL A 48 6.74 7.88 -24.01
N THR A 49 7.88 7.90 -23.31
CA THR A 49 7.87 7.85 -21.84
C THR A 49 7.88 9.27 -21.31
N LEU A 50 6.86 9.59 -20.51
CA LEU A 50 6.78 10.83 -19.75
C LEU A 50 7.11 10.50 -18.29
N SER A 51 8.24 11.01 -17.81
CA SER A 51 8.64 10.91 -16.41
C SER A 51 8.24 12.17 -15.66
N PHE A 52 7.76 12.01 -14.45
CA PHE A 52 7.38 13.11 -13.56
C PHE A 52 7.81 12.81 -12.12
N ASN A 53 8.09 13.85 -11.38
CA ASN A 53 8.30 13.79 -9.95
C ASN A 53 7.11 14.43 -9.25
N LEU A 54 6.76 13.89 -8.10
CA LEU A 54 5.70 14.44 -7.26
C LEU A 54 6.23 15.69 -6.53
N ARG A 55 5.37 16.67 -6.37
CA ARG A 55 5.65 17.81 -5.49
C ARG A 55 5.37 17.38 -4.05
N ASP A 56 6.13 17.93 -3.10
CA ASP A 56 5.95 17.66 -1.68
C ASP A 56 4.48 17.81 -1.24
N GLY A 57 3.98 16.81 -0.56
CA GLY A 57 2.60 16.76 -0.07
C GLY A 57 1.54 16.35 -1.11
N ARG A 58 1.94 15.83 -2.27
CA ARG A 58 1.01 15.25 -3.26
C ARG A 58 1.21 13.75 -3.38
N SER A 59 0.11 13.01 -3.34
CA SER A 59 0.15 11.55 -3.45
C SER A 59 0.24 11.09 -4.90
N LEU A 60 0.76 9.87 -5.09
CA LEU A 60 0.79 9.21 -6.39
C LEU A 60 -0.63 9.02 -6.98
N ALA A 61 -1.62 8.79 -6.10
CA ALA A 61 -3.02 8.70 -6.49
C ALA A 61 -3.57 10.03 -7.05
N ASP A 62 -3.18 11.18 -6.46
CA ASP A 62 -3.57 12.50 -6.97
C ASP A 62 -3.00 12.75 -8.36
N ALA A 63 -1.74 12.35 -8.58
CA ALA A 63 -1.10 12.45 -9.89
C ALA A 63 -1.81 11.58 -10.93
N GLN A 64 -2.17 10.35 -10.60
CA GLN A 64 -2.93 9.46 -11.48
C GLN A 64 -4.30 10.05 -11.84
N GLN A 65 -5.02 10.58 -10.86
CA GLN A 65 -6.31 11.23 -11.10
C GLN A 65 -6.17 12.47 -11.99
N ALA A 66 -5.13 13.29 -11.78
CA ALA A 66 -4.84 14.44 -12.60
C ALA A 66 -4.53 14.03 -14.05
N ILE A 67 -3.68 13.03 -14.25
CA ILE A 67 -3.34 12.50 -15.58
C ILE A 67 -4.58 11.95 -16.28
N THR A 68 -5.40 11.16 -15.59
CA THR A 68 -6.64 10.60 -16.15
C THR A 68 -7.63 11.70 -16.53
N ARG A 69 -7.75 12.73 -15.70
CA ARG A 69 -8.62 13.89 -16.00
C ARG A 69 -8.13 14.66 -17.23
N VAL A 70 -6.84 14.95 -17.32
CA VAL A 70 -6.26 15.67 -18.45
C VAL A 70 -6.33 14.84 -19.72
N SER A 71 -6.07 13.54 -19.66
CA SER A 71 -6.19 12.65 -20.82
C SER A 71 -7.63 12.58 -21.35
N GLY A 72 -8.63 12.60 -20.45
CA GLY A 72 -10.04 12.69 -20.84
C GLY A 72 -10.39 14.03 -21.52
N GLN A 73 -9.78 15.14 -21.09
CA GLN A 73 -10.00 16.46 -21.68
C GLN A 73 -9.35 16.60 -23.07
N LEU A 74 -8.21 15.93 -23.29
CA LEU A 74 -7.46 16.02 -24.55
C LEU A 74 -8.10 15.24 -25.70
N HIS A 75 -9.19 14.51 -25.48
CA HIS A 75 -9.86 13.69 -26.51
C HIS A 75 -8.88 12.92 -27.38
N MET A 76 -7.96 12.19 -26.73
CA MET A 76 -6.95 11.44 -27.46
C MET A 76 -7.58 10.40 -28.42
N PRO A 77 -7.02 10.22 -29.63
CA PRO A 77 -7.48 9.16 -30.54
C PRO A 77 -7.37 7.80 -29.86
N ALA A 78 -8.30 6.89 -30.19
CA ALA A 78 -8.32 5.53 -29.63
C ALA A 78 -7.06 4.70 -29.89
N SER A 79 -6.21 5.15 -30.83
CA SER A 79 -4.91 4.54 -31.12
C SER A 79 -3.83 4.82 -30.07
N ILE A 80 -4.03 5.82 -29.21
CA ILE A 80 -3.09 6.18 -28.13
C ILE A 80 -3.58 5.61 -26.82
N THR A 81 -2.84 4.66 -26.26
CA THR A 81 -3.13 4.07 -24.96
C THR A 81 -2.15 4.56 -23.91
N LEU A 82 -2.66 5.06 -22.80
CA LEU A 82 -1.87 5.43 -21.63
C LEU A 82 -1.55 4.18 -20.81
N ARG A 83 -0.28 3.97 -20.48
CA ARG A 83 0.14 2.91 -19.56
C ARG A 83 1.08 3.46 -18.53
N TYR A 84 0.80 3.12 -17.28
CA TYR A 84 1.69 3.44 -16.18
C TYR A 84 2.83 2.42 -16.09
N GLN A 85 4.04 2.90 -15.78
CA GLN A 85 5.22 2.08 -15.60
C GLN A 85 5.93 2.41 -14.28
N GLY A 86 6.83 1.51 -13.85
CA GLY A 86 7.63 1.70 -12.65
C GLY A 86 6.78 1.62 -11.38
N GLU A 87 7.06 2.49 -10.42
CA GLU A 87 6.41 2.51 -9.11
C GLU A 87 4.90 2.73 -9.21
N THR A 88 4.45 3.53 -10.18
CA THR A 88 3.04 3.82 -10.42
C THR A 88 2.25 2.57 -10.81
N SER A 89 2.81 1.73 -11.67
CA SER A 89 2.15 0.49 -12.09
C SER A 89 2.15 -0.55 -10.96
N ALA A 90 3.23 -0.62 -10.18
CA ALA A 90 3.32 -1.49 -9.02
C ALA A 90 2.31 -1.09 -7.93
N PHE A 91 2.16 0.21 -7.68
CA PHE A 91 1.16 0.73 -6.74
C PHE A 91 -0.26 0.40 -7.19
N GLN A 92 -0.58 0.59 -8.46
CA GLN A 92 -1.91 0.28 -9.01
C GLN A 92 -2.22 -1.21 -8.90
N SER A 93 -1.31 -2.07 -9.34
CA SER A 93 -1.49 -3.53 -9.25
C SER A 93 -1.61 -4.02 -7.80
N ALA A 94 -0.86 -3.41 -6.89
CA ALA A 94 -0.97 -3.71 -5.46
C ALA A 94 -2.33 -3.27 -4.92
N THR A 95 -2.82 -2.08 -5.28
CA THR A 95 -4.08 -1.54 -4.76
C THR A 95 -5.29 -2.30 -5.29
N ASP A 96 -5.31 -2.66 -6.58
CA ASP A 96 -6.43 -3.37 -7.21
C ASP A 96 -6.71 -4.72 -6.54
N ASN A 97 -5.67 -5.43 -6.13
CA ASN A 97 -5.80 -6.76 -5.51
C ASN A 97 -5.77 -6.73 -3.98
N THR A 98 -5.34 -5.63 -3.36
CA THR A 98 -5.12 -5.56 -1.90
C THR A 98 -6.41 -5.82 -1.12
N LEU A 99 -7.55 -5.32 -1.57
CA LEU A 99 -8.82 -5.55 -0.89
C LEU A 99 -9.17 -7.04 -0.80
N TRP A 100 -9.03 -7.77 -1.91
CA TRP A 100 -9.26 -9.20 -1.96
C TRP A 100 -8.27 -9.99 -1.13
N LEU A 101 -7.00 -9.59 -1.12
CA LEU A 101 -5.96 -10.21 -0.30
C LEU A 101 -6.20 -9.98 1.19
N ILE A 102 -6.59 -8.78 1.60
CA ILE A 102 -6.94 -8.48 2.99
C ILE A 102 -8.17 -9.30 3.41
N LEU A 103 -9.20 -9.36 2.57
CA LEU A 103 -10.41 -10.13 2.87
C LEU A 103 -10.10 -11.63 2.99
N ALA A 104 -9.32 -12.18 2.08
CA ALA A 104 -8.87 -13.57 2.13
C ALA A 104 -8.01 -13.85 3.38
N ALA A 105 -7.10 -12.95 3.73
CA ALA A 105 -6.29 -13.06 4.94
C ALA A 105 -7.15 -13.01 6.21
N LEU A 106 -8.14 -12.12 6.28
CA LEU A 106 -9.07 -12.03 7.41
C LEU A 106 -9.92 -13.29 7.53
N LEU A 107 -10.44 -13.80 6.40
CA LEU A 107 -11.22 -15.04 6.37
C LEU A 107 -10.38 -16.23 6.84
N THR A 108 -9.19 -16.40 6.29
CA THR A 108 -8.28 -17.48 6.67
C THR A 108 -7.95 -17.40 8.16
N MET A 109 -7.65 -16.21 8.65
CA MET A 109 -7.36 -15.99 10.05
C MET A 109 -8.56 -16.29 10.94
N TYR A 110 -9.76 -15.88 10.54
CA TYR A 110 -10.99 -16.18 11.25
C TYR A 110 -11.21 -17.69 11.39
N VAL A 111 -11.03 -18.44 10.29
CA VAL A 111 -11.18 -19.90 10.27
C VAL A 111 -10.14 -20.56 11.17
N VAL A 112 -8.86 -20.17 11.05
CA VAL A 112 -7.77 -20.76 11.86
C VAL A 112 -7.99 -20.50 13.35
N LEU A 113 -8.33 -19.27 13.72
CA LEU A 113 -8.62 -18.92 15.13
C LEU A 113 -9.91 -19.61 15.62
N GLY A 114 -10.93 -19.74 14.76
CA GLY A 114 -12.16 -20.46 15.11
C GLY A 114 -11.93 -21.92 15.43
N ILE A 115 -11.06 -22.57 14.66
CA ILE A 115 -10.66 -23.97 14.91
C ILE A 115 -9.82 -24.07 16.19
N LEU A 116 -8.87 -23.13 16.38
CA LEU A 116 -7.96 -23.15 17.52
C LEU A 116 -8.68 -22.94 18.86
N TYR A 117 -9.65 -22.02 18.90
CA TYR A 117 -10.38 -21.67 20.13
C TYR A 117 -11.71 -22.39 20.29
N GLU A 118 -12.11 -23.23 19.33
CA GLU A 118 -13.40 -23.92 19.34
C GLU A 118 -14.60 -22.97 19.61
N SER A 119 -14.46 -21.72 19.18
CA SER A 119 -15.41 -20.65 19.44
C SER A 119 -15.48 -19.67 18.27
N PHE A 120 -16.69 -19.22 17.93
CA PHE A 120 -16.89 -18.21 16.88
C PHE A 120 -16.75 -16.77 17.38
N ILE A 121 -16.79 -16.55 18.70
CA ILE A 121 -16.79 -15.21 19.30
C ILE A 121 -15.39 -14.68 19.50
N HIS A 122 -14.46 -15.51 19.98
CA HIS A 122 -13.09 -15.10 20.26
C HIS A 122 -12.32 -14.62 19.01
N PRO A 123 -12.44 -15.27 17.83
CA PRO A 123 -11.84 -14.74 16.61
C PRO A 123 -12.35 -13.34 16.24
N VAL A 124 -13.64 -13.09 16.41
CA VAL A 124 -14.22 -11.76 16.13
C VAL A 124 -13.65 -10.70 17.09
N THR A 125 -13.46 -11.04 18.35
CA THR A 125 -12.83 -10.16 19.34
C THR A 125 -11.42 -9.77 18.93
N ILE A 126 -10.62 -10.75 18.45
CA ILE A 126 -9.25 -10.51 17.96
C ILE A 126 -9.26 -9.66 16.70
N LEU A 127 -10.15 -9.97 15.74
CA LEU A 127 -10.24 -9.22 14.48
C LEU A 127 -10.70 -7.78 14.69
N SER A 128 -11.55 -7.52 15.69
CA SER A 128 -12.04 -6.17 15.99
C SER A 128 -10.93 -5.20 16.50
N THR A 129 -9.77 -5.73 16.89
CA THR A 129 -8.61 -4.91 17.25
C THR A 129 -7.80 -4.43 16.03
N LEU A 130 -8.03 -4.97 14.83
CA LEU A 130 -7.28 -4.63 13.61
C LEU A 130 -7.46 -3.19 13.15
N PRO A 131 -8.66 -2.58 13.17
CA PRO A 131 -8.84 -1.20 12.78
C PRO A 131 -7.96 -0.22 13.56
N SER A 132 -7.64 -0.53 14.82
CA SER A 132 -6.78 0.31 15.65
C SER A 132 -5.35 0.44 15.10
N ALA A 133 -4.82 -0.63 14.53
CA ALA A 133 -3.50 -0.62 13.90
C ALA A 133 -3.49 0.22 12.62
N ALA A 134 -4.51 0.07 11.77
CA ALA A 134 -4.64 0.85 10.55
C ALA A 134 -4.81 2.35 10.84
N VAL A 135 -5.66 2.69 11.82
CA VAL A 135 -5.83 4.08 12.27
C VAL A 135 -4.52 4.66 12.80
N GLY A 136 -3.76 3.91 13.61
CA GLY A 136 -2.46 4.35 14.10
C GLY A 136 -1.45 4.63 12.99
N ALA A 137 -1.39 3.78 11.98
CA ALA A 137 -0.53 3.96 10.82
C ALA A 137 -0.91 5.19 9.98
N LEU A 138 -2.20 5.33 9.67
CA LEU A 138 -2.71 6.47 8.91
C LEU A 138 -2.53 7.79 9.66
N LEU A 139 -2.77 7.79 10.98
CA LEU A 139 -2.54 8.96 11.82
C LEU A 139 -1.08 9.40 11.79
N THR A 140 -0.14 8.44 11.83
CA THR A 140 1.29 8.74 11.74
C THR A 140 1.67 9.35 10.41
N LEU A 141 1.18 8.81 9.30
CA LEU A 141 1.42 9.36 7.96
C LEU A 141 0.87 10.78 7.85
N LEU A 142 -0.32 11.02 8.39
CA LEU A 142 -0.94 12.35 8.40
C LEU A 142 -0.13 13.35 9.22
N LEU A 143 0.36 12.97 10.41
CA LEU A 143 1.16 13.83 11.27
C LEU A 143 2.55 14.14 10.70
N THR A 144 3.13 13.19 9.99
CA THR A 144 4.45 13.37 9.37
C THR A 144 4.39 14.02 7.99
N GLY A 145 3.19 14.19 7.43
CA GLY A 145 3.00 14.72 6.08
C GLY A 145 3.62 13.85 4.98
N THR A 146 3.89 12.57 5.28
CA THR A 146 4.45 11.65 4.31
C THR A 146 3.35 11.06 3.44
N GLU A 147 3.66 10.88 2.16
CA GLU A 147 2.73 10.36 1.18
C GLU A 147 2.43 8.88 1.39
N PHE A 148 1.20 8.49 1.05
CA PHE A 148 0.82 7.08 1.04
C PHE A 148 1.41 6.39 -0.20
N SER A 149 2.64 5.91 -0.06
CA SER A 149 3.39 5.20 -1.10
C SER A 149 3.16 3.68 -1.01
N LEU A 150 3.65 2.94 -2.03
CA LEU A 150 3.66 1.47 -1.99
C LEU A 150 4.38 0.95 -0.74
N MET A 151 5.47 1.60 -0.32
CA MET A 151 6.22 1.21 0.89
C MET A 151 5.43 1.47 2.17
N ALA A 152 4.64 2.54 2.22
CA ALA A 152 3.73 2.78 3.33
C ALA A 152 2.63 1.70 3.41
N LEU A 153 2.07 1.27 2.28
CA LEU A 153 1.10 0.17 2.21
C LEU A 153 1.67 -1.14 2.77
N ILE A 154 2.90 -1.49 2.36
CA ILE A 154 3.61 -2.67 2.90
C ILE A 154 3.81 -2.52 4.40
N GLY A 155 4.18 -1.32 4.88
CA GLY A 155 4.31 -1.01 6.30
C GLY A 155 3.02 -1.24 7.10
N VAL A 156 1.88 -0.83 6.57
CA VAL A 156 0.57 -1.07 7.20
C VAL A 156 0.27 -2.57 7.31
N ILE A 157 0.52 -3.34 6.25
CA ILE A 157 0.29 -4.79 6.25
C ILE A 157 1.18 -5.48 7.29
N LEU A 158 2.46 -5.12 7.36
CA LEU A 158 3.39 -5.63 8.37
C LEU A 158 2.96 -5.26 9.79
N LEU A 159 2.55 -4.00 9.99
CA LEU A 159 2.07 -3.51 11.27
C LEU A 159 0.85 -4.30 11.77
N ILE A 160 -0.11 -4.57 10.89
CA ILE A 160 -1.27 -5.40 11.19
C ILE A 160 -0.82 -6.77 11.71
N GLY A 161 0.18 -7.39 11.09
CA GLY A 161 0.73 -8.68 11.52
C GLY A 161 1.34 -8.64 12.93
N ILE A 162 2.11 -7.60 13.24
CA ILE A 162 2.77 -7.44 14.56
C ILE A 162 1.74 -7.18 15.66
N VAL A 163 0.77 -6.30 15.40
CA VAL A 163 -0.25 -5.92 16.39
C VAL A 163 -1.18 -7.11 16.72
N LYS A 164 -1.54 -7.91 15.73
CA LYS A 164 -2.33 -9.14 15.94
C LYS A 164 -1.70 -10.08 16.95
N LYS A 165 -0.38 -10.30 16.86
CA LYS A 165 0.34 -11.17 17.78
C LYS A 165 0.13 -10.73 19.22
N ASN A 166 0.17 -9.44 19.50
CA ASN A 166 0.00 -8.91 20.85
C ASN A 166 -1.44 -9.12 21.37
N ALA A 167 -2.44 -8.87 20.52
CA ALA A 167 -3.85 -9.09 20.86
C ALA A 167 -4.16 -10.57 21.10
N ILE A 168 -3.69 -11.48 20.24
CA ILE A 168 -3.85 -12.91 20.37
C ILE A 168 -3.25 -13.39 21.70
N MET A 169 -2.01 -13.00 21.99
CA MET A 169 -1.31 -13.41 23.22
C MET A 169 -2.03 -12.97 24.50
N MET A 170 -2.65 -11.79 24.49
CA MET A 170 -3.40 -11.26 25.62
C MET A 170 -4.72 -12.03 25.83
N ILE A 171 -5.46 -12.28 24.78
CA ILE A 171 -6.76 -12.98 24.83
C ILE A 171 -6.56 -14.46 25.17
N ASP A 172 -5.55 -15.11 24.58
CA ASP A 172 -5.19 -16.48 24.86
C ASP A 172 -4.93 -16.72 26.36
N PHE A 173 -4.15 -15.85 26.95
CA PHE A 173 -3.87 -15.92 28.40
C PHE A 173 -5.10 -15.63 29.26
N ALA A 174 -5.97 -14.70 28.83
CA ALA A 174 -7.22 -14.44 29.52
C ALA A 174 -8.16 -15.66 29.51
N LEU A 175 -8.28 -16.34 28.36
CA LEU A 175 -9.05 -17.56 28.23
C LEU A 175 -8.46 -18.70 29.05
N GLU A 176 -7.14 -18.84 29.07
CA GLU A 176 -6.46 -19.84 29.90
C GLU A 176 -6.73 -19.60 31.39
N ALA A 177 -6.69 -18.35 31.83
CA ALA A 177 -7.00 -17.99 33.23
C ALA A 177 -8.48 -18.24 33.57
N GLU A 178 -9.40 -17.97 32.65
CA GLU A 178 -10.82 -18.25 32.83
C GLU A 178 -11.10 -19.76 32.95
N HIS A 179 -10.50 -20.57 32.07
CA HIS A 179 -10.73 -22.02 32.06
C HIS A 179 -10.03 -22.76 33.22
N LYS A 180 -8.74 -22.45 33.48
CA LYS A 180 -7.96 -23.16 34.51
C LYS A 180 -8.23 -22.68 35.91
N GLN A 181 -8.39 -21.37 36.11
CA GLN A 181 -8.56 -20.79 37.45
C GLN A 181 -10.01 -20.48 37.79
N ARG A 182 -10.94 -20.71 36.85
CA ARG A 182 -12.39 -20.41 37.00
C ARG A 182 -12.66 -18.97 37.45
N LEU A 183 -11.82 -18.05 36.99
CA LEU A 183 -11.95 -16.61 37.30
C LEU A 183 -13.11 -16.01 36.50
N CYS A 184 -13.67 -14.93 37.03
CA CYS A 184 -14.62 -14.12 36.28
C CYS A 184 -13.88 -13.46 35.09
N ALA A 185 -14.54 -13.30 33.94
CA ALA A 185 -13.94 -12.72 32.74
C ALA A 185 -13.23 -11.39 32.99
N ARG A 186 -13.75 -10.57 33.93
CA ARG A 186 -13.15 -9.29 34.32
C ARG A 186 -11.81 -9.48 35.03
N ASP A 187 -11.73 -10.43 35.96
CA ASP A 187 -10.50 -10.67 36.72
C ASP A 187 -9.48 -11.42 35.87
N ALA A 188 -9.93 -12.31 34.99
CA ALA A 188 -9.09 -13.02 34.03
C ALA A 188 -8.39 -12.06 33.08
N ILE A 189 -9.12 -11.13 32.46
CA ILE A 189 -8.51 -10.14 31.54
C ILE A 189 -7.61 -9.14 32.30
N HIS A 190 -7.95 -8.75 33.51
CA HIS A 190 -7.11 -7.88 34.33
C HIS A 190 -5.77 -8.57 34.66
N GLN A 191 -5.82 -9.83 35.08
CA GLN A 191 -4.63 -10.62 35.34
C GLN A 191 -3.80 -10.85 34.05
N ALA A 192 -4.46 -11.13 32.92
CA ALA A 192 -3.81 -11.24 31.63
C ALA A 192 -3.07 -9.96 31.25
N CYS A 193 -3.70 -8.80 31.44
CA CYS A 193 -3.07 -7.51 31.17
C CYS A 193 -1.83 -7.28 32.04
N LEU A 194 -1.87 -7.58 33.31
CA LEU A 194 -0.74 -7.39 34.21
C LEU A 194 0.43 -8.32 33.88
N LEU A 195 0.16 -9.60 33.69
CA LEU A 195 1.22 -10.60 33.48
C LEU A 195 1.82 -10.51 32.06
N ARG A 196 1.01 -10.16 31.05
CA ARG A 196 1.44 -10.08 29.67
C ARG A 196 1.94 -8.70 29.24
N PHE A 197 1.73 -7.67 30.08
CA PHE A 197 2.22 -6.31 29.81
C PHE A 197 3.72 -6.29 29.52
N ARG A 198 4.51 -6.91 30.39
CA ARG A 198 5.98 -6.94 30.25
C ARG A 198 6.48 -7.64 28.97
N PRO A 199 6.05 -8.87 28.64
CA PRO A 199 6.43 -9.52 27.39
C PRO A 199 6.00 -8.73 26.12
N ILE A 200 4.79 -8.16 26.14
CA ILE A 200 4.28 -7.37 25.02
C ILE A 200 5.12 -6.10 24.83
N MET A 201 5.44 -5.40 25.92
CA MET A 201 6.30 -4.20 25.86
C MET A 201 7.71 -4.53 25.35
N MET A 202 8.30 -5.65 25.79
CA MET A 202 9.61 -6.09 25.30
C MET A 202 9.63 -6.33 23.80
N THR A 203 8.64 -7.05 23.26
CA THR A 203 8.57 -7.36 21.83
C THR A 203 8.25 -6.11 21.01
N THR A 204 7.44 -5.20 21.53
CA THR A 204 7.12 -3.94 20.83
C THR A 204 8.34 -3.01 20.81
N MET A 205 9.06 -2.89 21.93
CA MET A 205 10.29 -2.10 21.97
C MET A 205 11.37 -2.66 21.06
N ALA A 206 11.52 -3.99 21.01
CA ALA A 206 12.44 -4.63 20.07
C ALA A 206 12.08 -4.32 18.61
N ALA A 207 10.80 -4.38 18.25
CA ALA A 207 10.33 -4.04 16.92
C ALA A 207 10.51 -2.54 16.60
N LEU A 208 10.27 -1.65 17.56
CA LEU A 208 10.51 -0.20 17.43
C LEU A 208 12.00 0.09 17.18
N LEU A 209 12.88 -0.47 17.99
CA LEU A 209 14.33 -0.29 17.82
C LEU A 209 14.82 -0.86 16.50
N GLY A 210 14.25 -1.99 16.04
CA GLY A 210 14.56 -2.58 14.73
C GLY A 210 14.09 -1.72 13.54
N ALA A 211 12.98 -0.99 13.70
CA ALA A 211 12.45 -0.10 12.67
C ALA A 211 13.07 1.31 12.69
N LEU A 212 13.70 1.71 13.79
CA LEU A 212 14.33 3.04 13.95
C LEU A 212 15.37 3.35 12.85
N PRO A 213 16.30 2.44 12.50
CA PRO A 213 17.26 2.69 11.45
C PRO A 213 16.63 2.89 10.06
N LEU A 214 15.47 2.28 9.79
CA LEU A 214 14.73 2.53 8.55
C LEU A 214 14.16 3.94 8.49
N MET A 215 13.73 4.48 9.63
CA MET A 215 13.18 5.84 9.74
C MET A 215 14.29 6.91 9.66
N LEU A 216 15.43 6.66 10.30
CA LEU A 216 16.53 7.62 10.42
C LEU A 216 17.59 7.50 9.30
N GLY A 217 17.50 6.45 8.47
CA GLY A 217 18.47 6.19 7.42
C GLY A 217 18.56 7.36 6.43
N ASN A 218 19.78 7.85 6.20
CA ASN A 218 20.11 8.86 5.21
C ASN A 218 20.90 8.20 4.06
N GLY A 219 20.77 8.72 2.85
CA GLY A 219 21.50 8.25 1.67
C GLY A 219 20.60 7.84 0.52
N SER A 220 21.17 7.35 -0.57
CA SER A 220 20.44 6.92 -1.75
C SER A 220 19.46 5.79 -1.41
N GLY A 221 18.19 5.97 -1.77
CA GLY A 221 17.09 5.04 -1.46
C GLY A 221 16.48 5.20 -0.05
N ALA A 222 16.91 6.19 0.74
CA ALA A 222 16.27 6.51 2.02
C ALA A 222 14.83 6.98 1.83
N GLU A 223 14.55 7.71 0.76
CA GLU A 223 13.21 8.22 0.41
C GLU A 223 12.18 7.09 0.28
N LEU A 224 12.58 5.94 -0.26
CA LEU A 224 11.70 4.77 -0.37
C LEU A 224 11.49 4.05 0.96
N ARG A 225 12.51 3.97 1.81
CA ARG A 225 12.47 3.23 3.08
C ARG A 225 11.87 4.02 4.24
N ARG A 226 12.00 5.35 4.20
CA ARG A 226 11.54 6.25 5.27
C ARG A 226 10.04 6.15 5.53
N PRO A 227 9.14 6.13 4.52
CA PRO A 227 7.70 5.94 4.75
C PRO A 227 7.39 4.60 5.45
N LEU A 228 8.10 3.52 5.08
CA LEU A 228 7.97 2.22 5.73
C LEU A 228 8.34 2.30 7.22
N GLY A 229 9.51 2.88 7.54
CA GLY A 229 9.98 3.05 8.91
C GLY A 229 9.04 3.90 9.74
N LEU A 230 8.54 5.01 9.19
CA LEU A 230 7.58 5.90 9.85
C LEU A 230 6.26 5.20 10.18
N VAL A 231 5.70 4.44 9.24
CA VAL A 231 4.47 3.68 9.44
C VAL A 231 4.64 2.65 10.55
N ILE A 232 5.76 1.91 10.54
CA ILE A 232 6.00 0.88 11.55
C ILE A 232 6.21 1.52 12.93
N VAL A 233 7.10 2.50 13.07
CA VAL A 233 7.42 3.12 14.36
C VAL A 233 6.21 3.85 14.94
N GLY A 234 5.64 4.77 14.19
CA GLY A 234 4.50 5.54 14.64
C GLY A 234 3.25 4.69 14.81
N GLY A 235 3.00 3.79 13.85
CA GLY A 235 1.89 2.85 13.92
C GLY A 235 1.98 1.93 15.12
N LEU A 236 3.18 1.42 15.49
CA LEU A 236 3.37 0.61 16.70
C LEU A 236 3.09 1.40 17.96
N ILE A 237 3.57 2.64 18.08
CA ILE A 237 3.34 3.48 19.27
C ILE A 237 1.84 3.72 19.48
N PHE A 238 1.15 4.22 18.45
CA PHE A 238 -0.29 4.49 18.53
C PHE A 238 -1.11 3.22 18.71
N SER A 239 -0.80 2.18 17.94
CA SER A 239 -1.50 0.92 18.03
C SER A 239 -1.30 0.23 19.37
N GLN A 240 -0.10 0.30 19.94
CA GLN A 240 0.18 -0.28 21.27
C GLN A 240 -0.70 0.35 22.35
N VAL A 241 -0.80 1.69 22.37
CA VAL A 241 -1.67 2.41 23.30
C VAL A 241 -3.13 2.01 23.09
N LEU A 242 -3.60 2.08 21.83
CA LEU A 242 -4.98 1.72 21.51
C LEU A 242 -5.30 0.25 21.84
N THR A 243 -4.42 -0.69 21.52
CA THR A 243 -4.64 -2.11 21.75
C THR A 243 -4.69 -2.43 23.23
N LEU A 244 -3.81 -1.82 24.06
CA LEU A 244 -3.83 -2.00 25.52
C LEU A 244 -5.16 -1.61 26.14
N PHE A 245 -5.80 -0.54 25.65
CA PHE A 245 -7.08 -0.09 26.16
C PHE A 245 -8.27 -0.77 25.46
N SER A 246 -8.23 -0.95 24.15
CA SER A 246 -9.36 -1.48 23.41
C SER A 246 -9.55 -2.98 23.58
N THR A 247 -8.47 -3.76 23.65
CA THR A 247 -8.57 -5.22 23.79
C THR A 247 -9.35 -5.67 25.02
N PRO A 248 -9.07 -5.17 26.25
CA PRO A 248 -9.86 -5.55 27.42
C PRO A 248 -11.32 -5.11 27.34
N VAL A 249 -11.57 -3.92 26.79
CA VAL A 249 -12.94 -3.39 26.65
C VAL A 249 -13.75 -4.25 25.67
N ILE A 250 -13.18 -4.56 24.53
CA ILE A 250 -13.82 -5.38 23.49
C ILE A 250 -14.06 -6.79 24.02
N TYR A 251 -13.08 -7.39 24.72
CA TYR A 251 -13.23 -8.70 25.32
C TYR A 251 -14.41 -8.76 26.30
N LEU A 252 -14.52 -7.80 27.23
CA LEU A 252 -15.62 -7.71 28.18
C LEU A 252 -16.96 -7.42 27.51
N TRP A 253 -16.99 -6.67 26.43
CA TRP A 253 -18.20 -6.38 25.68
C TRP A 253 -18.73 -7.64 24.99
N PHE A 254 -17.86 -8.42 24.34
CA PHE A 254 -18.22 -9.68 23.70
C PHE A 254 -18.61 -10.75 24.73
N ASP A 255 -17.94 -10.82 25.86
CA ASP A 255 -18.32 -11.75 26.95
C ASP A 255 -19.75 -11.45 27.46
N ARG A 256 -20.07 -10.17 27.70
CA ARG A 256 -21.44 -9.75 28.08
C ARG A 256 -22.46 -10.13 27.00
N LEU A 257 -22.11 -9.96 25.73
CA LEU A 257 -22.98 -10.30 24.62
C LEU A 257 -23.21 -11.82 24.53
N SER A 258 -22.16 -12.61 24.72
CA SER A 258 -22.23 -14.08 24.78
C SER A 258 -23.12 -14.55 25.91
N GLN A 259 -22.94 -14.04 27.12
CA GLN A 259 -23.77 -14.39 28.28
C GLN A 259 -25.23 -13.99 28.08
N ARG A 260 -25.50 -12.85 27.44
CA ARG A 260 -26.86 -12.41 27.11
C ARG A 260 -27.53 -13.36 26.11
N ASN A 261 -26.77 -13.79 25.10
CA ASN A 261 -27.27 -14.70 24.06
C ASN A 261 -27.56 -16.12 24.66
N GLN A 262 -26.68 -16.62 25.53
CA GLN A 262 -26.90 -17.89 26.25
C GLN A 262 -28.13 -17.83 27.17
N ARG A 263 -28.38 -16.69 27.84
CA ARG A 263 -29.59 -16.52 28.68
C ARG A 263 -30.86 -16.49 27.83
N LEU A 264 -30.83 -15.93 26.64
CA LEU A 264 -31.95 -15.95 25.70
C LEU A 264 -32.22 -17.39 25.20
N TRP A 265 -31.20 -18.13 24.81
CA TRP A 265 -31.32 -19.52 24.38
C TRP A 265 -31.87 -20.43 25.50
N ARG A 266 -31.43 -20.25 26.71
CA ARG A 266 -31.97 -20.99 27.87
C ARG A 266 -33.43 -20.64 28.17
N ARG A 267 -33.91 -19.45 27.85
CA ARG A 267 -35.31 -19.05 27.98
C ARG A 267 -36.19 -19.68 26.90
N PHE A 268 -35.71 -19.71 25.65
CA PHE A 268 -36.44 -20.37 24.55
C PHE A 268 -36.50 -21.89 24.68
N GLY A 269 -35.44 -22.56 25.09
CA GLY A 269 -35.41 -24.01 25.29
C GLY A 269 -36.17 -24.49 26.54
N ARG A 270 -36.68 -23.59 27.37
CA ARG A 270 -37.54 -23.94 28.51
C ARG A 270 -39.06 -23.85 28.16
N GLN A 271 -39.41 -23.29 27.03
CA GLN A 271 -40.79 -23.20 26.54
C GLN A 271 -41.24 -24.40 25.71
N GLU A 272 -40.31 -25.29 25.34
CA GLU A 272 -40.61 -26.53 24.58
C GLU A 272 -40.63 -27.81 25.47
N ARG A 273 -40.60 -27.66 26.79
CA ARG A 273 -40.87 -28.76 27.73
C ARG A 273 -42.04 -28.32 28.60
#